data_c4c05efae12e4ac596bdac372ff69f0d
#
_entry.id   c4c05efae12e4ac596bdac372ff69f0d
#
_cell.length_a   1.000
_cell.length_b   1.000
_cell.length_c   1.000
_cell.angle_alpha   90.00
_cell.angle_beta   90.00
_cell.angle_gamma   90.00
#
_symmetry.space_group_name_H-M   'P 1'
#
loop_
_entity.id
_entity.type
_entity.pdbx_description
1 polymer ?
#
loop_
_entity_poly.entity_id
_entity_poly.type
_entity_poly.pdbx_seq_one_letter_code
_entity_poly.pdbx_strand_id
1 'polypeptide(L)'
;MKLVILMRTDIKMGKGKMIAQAIHAAVGATSKRNWKYLKWRLTGEKVVVLKADIETINKKIKQCKKQGIRTYEVIDAGRTQVKPGTKTCVAIGPDDDEKVDKICSDLKLL
;
A
#
# COMPACT_ATOMS: atom_id res chain seq x y z
N MET A 1 -10.61 2.81 -10.76
CA MET A 1 -9.46 1.96 -10.33
C MET A 1 -8.43 2.82 -9.60
N LYS A 2 -7.95 2.36 -8.48
CA LYS A 2 -6.86 3.00 -7.75
C LYS A 2 -5.98 1.98 -7.04
N LEU A 3 -4.73 2.38 -6.83
CA LEU A 3 -3.76 1.71 -5.98
C LEU A 3 -3.57 2.61 -4.75
N VAL A 4 -3.74 2.07 -3.57
CA VAL A 4 -3.52 2.80 -2.31
C VAL A 4 -2.32 2.21 -1.61
N ILE A 5 -1.45 3.09 -1.11
CA ILE A 5 -0.30 2.68 -0.29
C ILE A 5 -0.51 3.25 1.11
N LEU A 6 -0.50 2.37 2.11
CA LEU A 6 -0.53 2.76 3.51
C LEU A 6 0.91 2.81 4.02
N MET A 7 1.39 4.02 4.30
CA MET A 7 2.77 4.24 4.77
C MET A 7 2.78 4.41 6.29
N ARG A 8 3.65 3.66 6.96
CA ARG A 8 3.79 3.81 8.41
C ARG A 8 4.36 5.18 8.76
N THR A 9 3.71 5.83 9.71
CA THR A 9 4.18 7.10 10.28
C THR A 9 4.49 6.98 11.77
N ASP A 10 4.31 5.80 12.34
CA ASP A 10 4.62 5.50 13.75
C ASP A 10 6.07 5.03 13.94
N ILE A 11 6.85 4.96 12.89
CA ILE A 11 8.29 4.70 12.93
C ILE A 11 9.03 5.84 12.20
N LYS A 12 10.29 6.03 12.56
CA LYS A 12 11.09 7.09 11.97
C LYS A 12 11.63 6.67 10.61
N MET A 13 11.17 7.35 9.56
CA MET A 13 11.67 7.19 8.21
C MET A 13 11.77 8.56 7.54
N GLY A 14 12.89 8.84 6.89
CA GLY A 14 13.04 10.03 6.08
C GLY A 14 12.23 9.98 4.80
N LYS A 15 12.07 11.12 4.15
CA LYS A 15 11.28 11.23 2.90
C LYS A 15 11.77 10.27 1.83
N GLY A 16 13.08 10.20 1.60
CA GLY A 16 13.66 9.30 0.59
C GLY A 16 13.35 7.84 0.89
N LYS A 17 13.44 7.43 2.14
CA LYS A 17 13.10 6.08 2.58
C LYS A 17 11.62 5.77 2.29
N MET A 18 10.72 6.68 2.66
CA MET A 18 9.29 6.50 2.40
C MET A 18 8.99 6.38 0.91
N ILE A 19 9.61 7.22 0.09
CA ILE A 19 9.44 7.17 -1.37
C ILE A 19 9.90 5.82 -1.92
N ALA A 20 11.08 5.36 -1.51
CA ALA A 20 11.61 4.08 -1.95
C ALA A 20 10.69 2.92 -1.56
N GLN A 21 10.18 2.93 -0.33
CA GLN A 21 9.25 1.89 0.15
C GLN A 21 7.93 1.92 -0.62
N ALA A 22 7.41 3.10 -0.94
CA ALA A 22 6.21 3.24 -1.76
C ALA A 22 6.41 2.66 -3.18
N ILE A 23 7.58 2.87 -3.76
CA ILE A 23 7.92 2.31 -5.06
C ILE A 23 7.96 0.78 -4.98
N HIS A 24 8.61 0.21 -3.95
CA HIS A 24 8.61 -1.24 -3.74
C HIS A 24 7.20 -1.80 -3.62
N ALA A 25 6.33 -1.11 -2.88
CA ALA A 25 4.94 -1.51 -2.73
C ALA A 25 4.20 -1.53 -4.08
N ALA A 26 4.36 -0.49 -4.88
CA ALA A 26 3.73 -0.38 -6.18
C ALA A 26 4.23 -1.45 -7.16
N VAL A 27 5.53 -1.69 -7.20
CA VAL A 27 6.13 -2.73 -8.05
C VAL A 27 5.61 -4.12 -7.65
N GLY A 28 5.58 -4.41 -6.36
CA GLY A 28 5.06 -5.69 -5.86
C GLY A 28 3.57 -5.87 -6.15
N ALA A 29 2.78 -4.83 -5.94
CA ALA A 29 1.34 -4.87 -6.18
C ALA A 29 0.98 -5.06 -7.66
N THR A 30 1.83 -4.61 -8.55
CA THR A 30 1.60 -4.66 -10.00
C THR A 30 2.37 -5.79 -10.70
N SER A 31 2.96 -6.71 -9.94
CA SER A 31 3.71 -7.84 -10.50
C SER A 31 2.80 -8.85 -11.20
N LYS A 32 1.56 -9.00 -10.77
CA LYS A 32 0.54 -9.77 -11.50
C LYS A 32 -0.20 -8.85 -12.46
N ARG A 33 -0.01 -9.09 -13.74
CA ARG A 33 -0.61 -8.28 -14.80
C ARG A 33 -1.96 -8.84 -15.23
N ASN A 34 -2.89 -8.92 -14.26
CA ASN A 34 -4.25 -9.37 -14.47
C ASN A 34 -5.12 -8.24 -15.06
N TRP A 35 -6.42 -8.51 -15.23
CA TRP A 35 -7.34 -7.54 -15.83
C TRP A 35 -7.50 -6.26 -14.99
N LYS A 36 -7.39 -6.35 -13.65
CA LYS A 36 -7.45 -5.18 -12.76
C LYS A 36 -6.25 -4.28 -12.97
N TYR A 37 -5.07 -4.86 -13.10
CA TYR A 37 -3.85 -4.13 -13.43
C TYR A 37 -4.00 -3.39 -14.76
N LEU A 38 -4.47 -4.10 -15.80
CA LEU A 38 -4.65 -3.48 -17.13
C LEU A 38 -5.66 -2.35 -17.10
N LYS A 39 -6.78 -2.53 -16.43
CA LYS A 39 -7.81 -1.49 -16.28
C LYS A 39 -7.24 -0.27 -15.55
N TRP A 40 -6.49 -0.49 -14.48
CA TRP A 40 -5.83 0.59 -13.74
C TRP A 40 -4.84 1.34 -14.63
N ARG A 41 -4.00 0.63 -15.39
CA ARG A 41 -3.06 1.23 -16.35
C ARG A 41 -3.78 2.10 -17.38
N LEU A 42 -4.86 1.60 -17.94
CA LEU A 42 -5.61 2.27 -19.00
C LEU A 42 -6.49 3.42 -18.49
N THR A 43 -6.75 3.50 -17.19
CA THR A 43 -7.61 4.54 -16.60
C THR A 43 -6.84 5.56 -15.76
N GLY A 44 -5.55 5.72 -15.98
CA GLY A 44 -4.75 6.81 -15.43
C GLY A 44 -3.80 6.46 -14.30
N GLU A 45 -3.70 5.19 -13.91
CA GLU A 45 -2.72 4.74 -12.89
C GLU A 45 -2.80 5.53 -11.58
N LYS A 46 -4.00 5.80 -11.09
CA LYS A 46 -4.19 6.59 -9.85
C LYS A 46 -3.52 5.90 -8.67
N VAL A 47 -2.67 6.63 -7.96
CA VAL A 47 -2.00 6.18 -6.73
C VAL A 47 -2.29 7.19 -5.62
N VAL A 48 -2.68 6.69 -4.46
CA VAL A 48 -2.92 7.52 -3.27
C VAL A 48 -2.08 6.94 -2.13
N VAL A 49 -1.34 7.80 -1.44
CA VAL A 49 -0.53 7.39 -0.28
C VAL A 49 -1.15 7.97 0.99
N LEU A 50 -1.49 7.08 1.92
CA LEU A 50 -2.15 7.44 3.18
C LEU A 50 -1.24 7.11 4.35
N LYS A 51 -1.40 7.83 5.46
CA LYS A 51 -0.68 7.53 6.71
C LYS A 51 -1.41 6.47 7.52
N ALA A 52 -0.63 5.59 8.16
CA ALA A 52 -1.19 4.59 9.07
C ALA A 52 -0.13 4.12 10.07
N ASP A 53 -0.57 3.67 11.24
CA ASP A 53 0.28 2.93 12.15
C ASP A 53 0.23 1.44 11.83
N ILE A 54 1.06 0.63 12.49
CA ILE A 54 1.14 -0.80 12.20
C ILE A 54 -0.18 -1.53 12.54
N GLU A 55 -0.85 -1.15 13.61
CA GLU A 55 -2.12 -1.78 13.98
C GLU A 55 -3.18 -1.53 12.92
N THR A 56 -3.27 -0.29 12.44
CA THR A 56 -4.17 0.09 11.36
C THR A 56 -3.86 -0.68 10.08
N ILE A 57 -2.59 -0.76 9.70
CA ILE A 57 -2.15 -1.52 8.51
C ILE A 57 -2.62 -2.97 8.61
N ASN A 58 -2.34 -3.64 9.73
CA ASN A 58 -2.73 -5.03 9.92
C ASN A 58 -4.24 -5.23 9.87
N LYS A 59 -5.00 -4.30 10.44
CA LYS A 59 -6.46 -4.31 10.39
C LYS A 59 -6.98 -4.17 8.95
N LYS A 60 -6.41 -3.24 8.19
CA LYS A 60 -6.81 -3.01 6.80
C LYS A 60 -6.47 -4.20 5.91
N ILE A 61 -5.34 -4.85 6.14
CA ILE A 61 -4.98 -6.09 5.42
C ILE A 61 -6.04 -7.16 5.63
N LYS A 62 -6.51 -7.35 6.87
CA LYS A 62 -7.57 -8.32 7.16
C LYS A 62 -8.88 -7.96 6.45
N GLN A 63 -9.24 -6.69 6.45
CA GLN A 63 -10.43 -6.21 5.74
C GLN A 63 -10.32 -6.45 4.23
N CYS A 64 -9.16 -6.22 3.65
CA CYS A 64 -8.90 -6.50 2.24
C CYS A 64 -9.08 -7.97 1.90
N LYS A 65 -8.56 -8.88 2.74
CA LYS A 65 -8.73 -10.32 2.54
C LYS A 65 -10.19 -10.72 2.50
N LYS A 66 -11.01 -10.18 3.40
CA LYS A 66 -12.46 -10.44 3.44
C LYS A 66 -13.17 -9.94 2.19
N GLN A 67 -12.70 -8.87 1.59
CA GLN A 67 -13.31 -8.26 0.41
C GLN A 67 -12.69 -8.72 -0.90
N GLY A 68 -11.71 -9.63 -0.86
CA GLY A 68 -11.04 -10.11 -2.05
C GLY A 68 -10.16 -9.08 -2.74
N ILE A 69 -9.65 -8.11 -2.00
CA ILE A 69 -8.73 -7.09 -2.53
C ILE A 69 -7.30 -7.54 -2.27
N ARG A 70 -6.49 -7.54 -3.31
CA ARG A 70 -5.08 -7.91 -3.20
C ARG A 70 -4.30 -6.89 -2.38
N THR A 71 -3.39 -7.38 -1.54
CA THR A 71 -2.43 -6.56 -0.80
C THR A 71 -1.01 -7.02 -1.08
N TYR A 72 -0.06 -6.09 -0.94
CA TYR A 72 1.37 -6.40 -1.00
C TYR A 72 2.09 -5.68 0.12
N GLU A 73 2.69 -6.45 1.03
CA GLU A 73 3.40 -5.93 2.20
C GLU A 73 4.87 -5.73 1.88
N VAL A 74 5.42 -4.58 2.24
CA VAL A 74 6.85 -4.29 2.09
C VAL A 74 7.55 -4.51 3.43
N ILE A 75 8.49 -5.43 3.44
CA ILE A 75 9.30 -5.77 4.61
C ILE A 75 10.71 -5.26 4.38
N ASP A 76 11.21 -4.44 5.30
CA ASP A 76 12.55 -3.88 5.17
C ASP A 76 13.62 -4.95 5.45
N ALA A 77 14.66 -4.96 4.62
CA ALA A 77 15.77 -5.91 4.77
C ALA A 77 16.78 -5.50 5.85
N GLY A 78 16.60 -4.34 6.49
CA GLY A 78 17.49 -3.85 7.54
C GLY A 78 18.74 -3.15 7.06
N ARG A 79 18.73 -2.66 5.83
CA ARG A 79 19.87 -1.94 5.23
C ARG A 79 19.79 -0.43 5.42
N THR A 80 18.80 0.03 6.13
CA THR A 80 18.45 1.45 6.25
C THR A 80 18.10 1.83 7.68
N GLN A 81 17.10 2.71 7.86
CA GLN A 81 16.76 3.39 9.11
C GLN A 81 15.97 2.54 10.10
N VAL A 82 15.46 1.38 9.68
CA VAL A 82 14.58 0.55 10.52
C VAL A 82 15.17 -0.85 10.71
N LYS A 83 14.67 -1.57 11.72
CA LYS A 83 15.12 -2.93 12.03
C LYS A 83 14.80 -3.90 10.89
N PRO A 84 15.67 -4.92 10.66
CA PRO A 84 15.35 -5.99 9.72
C PRO A 84 13.99 -6.62 10.01
N GLY A 85 13.21 -6.91 8.98
CA GLY A 85 11.90 -7.53 9.11
C GLY A 85 10.76 -6.57 9.47
N THR A 86 11.03 -5.27 9.56
CA THR A 86 10.00 -4.28 9.83
C THR A 86 9.11 -4.09 8.61
N LYS A 87 7.79 -4.24 8.79
CA LYS A 87 6.80 -3.87 7.77
C LYS A 87 6.75 -2.35 7.70
N THR A 88 7.07 -1.76 6.56
CA THR A 88 7.14 -0.30 6.41
C THR A 88 5.91 0.27 5.74
N CYS A 89 5.29 -0.47 4.84
CA CYS A 89 4.07 -0.06 4.17
C CYS A 89 3.38 -1.27 3.54
N VAL A 90 2.18 -1.04 3.05
CA VAL A 90 1.41 -2.04 2.31
C VAL A 90 0.73 -1.36 1.13
N ALA A 91 0.70 -2.03 -0.01
CA ALA A 91 -0.10 -1.63 -1.16
C ALA A 91 -1.43 -2.38 -1.15
N ILE A 92 -2.49 -1.68 -1.46
CA ILE A 92 -3.86 -2.19 -1.56
C ILE A 92 -4.34 -1.98 -3.00
N GLY A 93 -4.65 -3.05 -3.68
CA GLY A 93 -5.09 -3.02 -5.07
C GLY A 93 -3.96 -3.30 -6.06
N PRO A 94 -4.07 -2.80 -7.31
CA PRO A 94 -5.16 -1.97 -7.86
C PRO A 94 -6.52 -2.66 -7.84
N ASP A 95 -7.57 -1.90 -7.52
CA ASP A 95 -8.95 -2.40 -7.52
C ASP A 95 -9.94 -1.25 -7.71
N ASP A 96 -11.23 -1.57 -7.78
CA ASP A 96 -12.29 -0.58 -7.97
C ASP A 96 -12.26 0.48 -6.87
N ASP A 97 -12.46 1.75 -7.26
CA ASP A 97 -12.45 2.88 -6.35
C ASP A 97 -13.37 2.65 -5.15
N GLU A 98 -14.61 2.21 -5.40
CA GLU A 98 -15.59 2.00 -4.32
C GLU A 98 -15.13 0.95 -3.30
N LYS A 99 -14.57 -0.17 -3.78
CA LYS A 99 -14.10 -1.24 -2.91
C LYS A 99 -12.93 -0.78 -2.04
N VAL A 100 -11.98 -0.08 -2.65
CA VAL A 100 -10.81 0.42 -1.93
C VAL A 100 -11.20 1.53 -0.94
N ASP A 101 -12.09 2.42 -1.35
CA ASP A 101 -12.54 3.52 -0.50
C ASP A 101 -13.29 3.06 0.74
N LYS A 102 -14.08 2.00 0.65
CA LYS A 102 -14.75 1.42 1.82
C LYS A 102 -13.77 1.01 2.91
N ILE A 103 -12.57 0.61 2.53
CA ILE A 103 -11.53 0.20 3.46
C ILE A 103 -10.70 1.39 3.94
N CYS A 104 -10.38 2.32 3.04
CA CYS A 104 -9.33 3.32 3.27
C CYS A 104 -9.82 4.75 3.49
N SER A 105 -11.11 5.05 3.30
CA SER A 105 -11.61 6.44 3.34
C SER A 105 -11.51 7.12 4.69
N ASP A 106 -11.34 6.37 5.78
CA ASP A 106 -11.15 6.91 7.12
C ASP A 106 -9.70 7.35 7.39
N LEU A 107 -8.80 7.10 6.47
CA LEU A 107 -7.37 7.44 6.62
C LEU A 107 -7.05 8.77 5.93
N LYS A 108 -5.99 9.41 6.40
CA LYS A 108 -5.55 10.73 5.89
C LYS A 108 -4.37 10.59 4.94
N LEU A 109 -4.25 11.54 4.03
CA LEU A 109 -3.11 11.62 3.12
C LEU A 109 -1.79 11.79 3.90
N LEU A 110 -0.75 11.17 3.37
CA LEU A 110 0.60 11.30 3.93
C LEU A 110 1.13 12.73 3.81
#